data_ab7e7831717c4007d73ddc17352cb0b3
#
_entry.id   ab7e7831717c4007d73ddc17352cb0b3
#
_cell.length_a   1.000
_cell.length_b   1.000
_cell.length_c   1.000
_cell.angle_alpha   90.00
_cell.angle_beta   90.00
_cell.angle_gamma   90.00
#
_symmetry.space_group_name_H-M   'P 1'
#
loop_
_entity.id
_entity.type
_entity.pdbx_description
1 polymer ?
#
loop_
_entity_poly.entity_id
_entity_poly.type
_entity_poly.pdbx_seq_one_letter_code
_entity_poly.pdbx_strand_id
1 'polypeptide(L)'
;MKTFATSQTFNTSLGILTLVPAGHGAVCFKLNERVFYIDPYSETTDYSTFPKADMVLFTHEHFDHYDPKALEHIVTDKTQFIGPKCVEEHRALDKTLNNGDSCEWNGITIKAVPAYNIINKKPDGQPFHPKGYGNGYVLTFGDFTVYAAGDTELIPEMEQLGHVDVAVLPKNLPYTMSDDQFVEAARLIGAPVVYPVHYFELDKENLERQLGDTIKLIYE
;
A
#
# COMPACT_ATOMS: atom_id res chain seq x y z
N MET A 1 15.31 13.83 -15.25
CA MET A 1 14.83 13.04 -14.10
C MET A 1 13.72 13.85 -13.46
N LYS A 2 12.49 13.40 -13.48
CA LYS A 2 11.47 13.95 -12.56
C LYS A 2 11.93 13.56 -11.16
N THR A 3 12.39 14.53 -10.38
CA THR A 3 12.57 14.37 -8.95
C THR A 3 11.19 14.10 -8.38
N PHE A 4 11.00 12.92 -7.80
CA PHE A 4 9.79 12.61 -7.05
C PHE A 4 9.69 13.64 -5.93
N ALA A 5 8.71 14.55 -6.01
CA ALA A 5 8.67 15.75 -5.18
C ALA A 5 8.51 15.46 -3.68
N THR A 6 8.20 14.22 -3.30
CA THR A 6 7.84 13.83 -1.93
C THR A 6 8.38 12.48 -1.47
N SER A 7 9.49 11.99 -2.08
CA SER A 7 10.10 10.74 -1.58
C SER A 7 10.58 10.90 -0.13
N GLN A 8 10.31 9.90 0.70
CA GLN A 8 10.80 9.81 2.07
C GLN A 8 11.85 8.72 2.19
N THR A 9 12.90 9.00 2.95
CA THR A 9 14.02 8.08 3.13
C THR A 9 14.14 7.69 4.60
N PHE A 10 14.29 6.39 4.84
CA PHE A 10 14.43 5.81 6.17
C PHE A 10 15.67 4.93 6.23
N ASN A 11 16.36 4.99 7.37
CA ASN A 11 17.47 4.06 7.65
C ASN A 11 16.87 2.77 8.24
N THR A 12 17.26 1.63 7.69
CA THR A 12 16.89 0.30 8.20
C THR A 12 18.13 -0.55 8.38
N SER A 13 18.04 -1.65 9.11
CA SER A 13 19.17 -2.56 9.24
C SER A 13 19.51 -3.31 7.94
N LEU A 14 18.62 -3.26 6.93
CA LEU A 14 18.89 -3.80 5.58
C LEU A 14 19.47 -2.74 4.61
N GLY A 15 19.56 -1.48 5.03
CA GLY A 15 20.03 -0.37 4.21
C GLY A 15 19.06 0.79 4.13
N ILE A 16 19.26 1.67 3.16
CA ILE A 16 18.43 2.86 2.98
C ILE A 16 17.15 2.48 2.21
N LEU A 17 16.01 2.65 2.87
CA LEU A 17 14.69 2.49 2.27
C LEU A 17 14.16 3.84 1.80
N THR A 18 13.81 3.96 0.54
CA THR A 18 13.09 5.13 0.00
C THR A 18 11.67 4.72 -0.36
N LEU A 19 10.69 5.44 0.17
CA LEU A 19 9.27 5.35 -0.17
C LEU A 19 8.94 6.49 -1.11
N VAL A 20 8.41 6.17 -2.28
CA VAL A 20 8.05 7.13 -3.32
C VAL A 20 6.56 6.96 -3.62
N PRO A 21 5.74 7.99 -3.37
CA PRO A 21 4.36 7.99 -3.83
C PRO A 21 4.32 7.82 -5.35
N ALA A 22 3.42 6.98 -5.82
CA ALA A 22 3.30 6.70 -7.23
C ALA A 22 1.88 6.92 -7.77
N GLY A 23 1.11 7.77 -7.06
CA GLY A 23 -0.25 8.18 -7.39
C GLY A 23 -1.31 7.16 -6.99
N HIS A 24 -2.52 7.62 -6.73
CA HIS A 24 -3.66 6.79 -6.29
C HIS A 24 -3.31 5.90 -5.09
N GLY A 25 -3.48 4.57 -5.20
CA GLY A 25 -3.08 3.58 -4.18
C GLY A 25 -1.62 3.12 -4.29
N ALA A 26 -0.91 3.56 -5.32
CA ALA A 26 0.40 3.05 -5.70
C ALA A 26 1.55 3.61 -4.86
N VAL A 27 2.46 2.73 -4.48
CA VAL A 27 3.72 3.11 -3.81
C VAL A 27 4.89 2.39 -4.49
N CYS A 28 5.95 3.14 -4.78
CA CYS A 28 7.23 2.59 -5.21
C CYS A 28 8.20 2.60 -4.03
N PHE A 29 8.84 1.47 -3.79
CA PHE A 29 9.89 1.32 -2.78
C PHE A 29 11.23 1.08 -3.44
N LYS A 30 12.26 1.70 -2.91
CA LYS A 30 13.64 1.41 -3.26
C LYS A 30 14.41 1.06 -2.00
N LEU A 31 14.94 -0.16 -1.93
CA LEU A 31 15.86 -0.60 -0.90
C LEU A 31 17.23 -0.85 -1.53
N ASN A 32 18.19 0.04 -1.27
CA ASN A 32 19.49 0.05 -1.97
C ASN A 32 19.28 0.10 -3.50
N GLU A 33 19.69 -0.93 -4.24
CA GLU A 33 19.51 -1.01 -5.70
C GLU A 33 18.22 -1.75 -6.14
N ARG A 34 17.45 -2.31 -5.18
CA ARG A 34 16.22 -3.04 -5.49
C ARG A 34 15.02 -2.14 -5.50
N VAL A 35 14.16 -2.34 -6.49
CA VAL A 35 12.93 -1.56 -6.69
C VAL A 35 11.73 -2.50 -6.69
N PHE A 36 10.71 -2.15 -5.92
CA PHE A 36 9.44 -2.84 -5.98
C PHE A 36 8.25 -1.89 -5.85
N TYR A 37 7.11 -2.31 -6.34
CA TYR A 37 5.88 -1.53 -6.37
C TYR A 37 4.76 -2.25 -5.66
N ILE A 38 3.87 -1.47 -5.07
CA ILE A 38 2.52 -1.91 -4.68
C ILE A 38 1.55 -1.22 -5.63
N ASP A 39 0.67 -1.96 -6.27
CA ASP A 39 -0.48 -1.51 -7.07
C ASP A 39 -0.17 -0.38 -8.07
N PRO A 40 0.76 -0.53 -9.00
CA PRO A 40 1.07 0.53 -9.97
C PRO A 40 -0.13 0.83 -10.88
N TYR A 41 -0.51 2.14 -10.99
CA TYR A 41 -1.68 2.60 -11.72
C TYR A 41 -1.36 3.76 -12.68
N SER A 42 -1.55 3.57 -14.00
CA SER A 42 -1.08 4.47 -15.05
C SER A 42 -1.98 5.70 -15.30
N GLU A 43 -3.24 5.68 -14.87
CA GLU A 43 -4.12 6.84 -15.08
C GLU A 43 -3.70 8.06 -14.22
N THR A 44 -3.00 7.84 -13.12
CA THR A 44 -2.51 8.90 -12.23
C THR A 44 -1.02 9.19 -12.39
N THR A 45 -0.25 8.26 -12.99
CA THR A 45 1.21 8.34 -13.01
C THR A 45 1.81 7.84 -14.32
N ASP A 46 2.71 8.61 -14.91
CA ASP A 46 3.49 8.20 -16.08
C ASP A 46 4.66 7.30 -15.69
N TYR A 47 4.43 5.99 -15.74
CA TYR A 47 5.43 4.98 -15.39
C TYR A 47 6.57 4.84 -16.40
N SER A 48 6.52 5.50 -17.57
CA SER A 48 7.61 5.47 -18.54
C SER A 48 8.92 6.06 -17.99
N THR A 49 8.84 6.87 -16.94
CA THR A 49 9.98 7.52 -16.28
C THR A 49 10.43 6.83 -15.00
N PHE A 50 9.71 5.79 -14.58
CA PHE A 50 10.00 5.05 -13.35
C PHE A 50 11.03 3.93 -13.58
N PRO A 51 11.79 3.52 -12.54
CA PRO A 51 12.73 2.41 -12.64
C PRO A 51 12.01 1.08 -12.90
N LYS A 52 12.71 0.11 -13.49
CA LYS A 52 12.19 -1.25 -13.64
C LYS A 52 12.03 -1.91 -12.28
N ALA A 53 10.99 -2.74 -12.16
CA ALA A 53 10.65 -3.46 -10.95
C ALA A 53 11.44 -4.78 -10.83
N ASP A 54 12.00 -5.03 -9.65
CA ASP A 54 12.44 -6.38 -9.25
C ASP A 54 11.23 -7.21 -8.75
N MET A 55 10.21 -6.53 -8.17
CA MET A 55 8.97 -7.16 -7.73
C MET A 55 7.78 -6.19 -7.88
N VAL A 56 6.60 -6.75 -8.18
CA VAL A 56 5.31 -6.07 -8.03
C VAL A 56 4.46 -6.86 -7.05
N LEU A 57 3.95 -6.17 -6.05
CA LEU A 57 3.06 -6.68 -5.02
C LEU A 57 1.66 -6.13 -5.26
N PHE A 58 0.66 -7.00 -5.39
CA PHE A 58 -0.72 -6.61 -5.61
C PHE A 58 -1.56 -6.79 -4.34
N THR A 59 -2.40 -5.81 -4.03
CA THR A 59 -3.36 -5.93 -2.92
C THR A 59 -4.63 -6.65 -3.36
N HIS A 60 -5.13 -6.38 -4.56
CA HIS A 60 -6.30 -7.03 -5.16
C HIS A 60 -6.37 -6.75 -6.69
N GLU A 61 -7.40 -7.26 -7.37
CA GLU A 61 -7.50 -7.27 -8.84
C GLU A 61 -8.28 -6.10 -9.43
N HIS A 62 -8.79 -5.14 -8.65
CA HIS A 62 -9.49 -3.99 -9.23
C HIS A 62 -8.58 -3.24 -10.20
N PHE A 63 -9.18 -2.61 -11.24
CA PHE A 63 -8.48 -2.01 -12.38
C PHE A 63 -7.51 -0.90 -11.99
N ASP A 64 -7.72 -0.25 -10.85
CA ASP A 64 -6.90 0.82 -10.28
C ASP A 64 -5.79 0.30 -9.34
N HIS A 65 -5.68 -1.02 -9.17
CA HIS A 65 -4.63 -1.73 -8.42
C HIS A 65 -3.89 -2.75 -9.28
N TYR A 66 -4.59 -3.40 -10.22
CA TYR A 66 -3.99 -4.26 -11.24
C TYR A 66 -4.13 -3.59 -12.61
N ASP A 67 -3.13 -2.85 -13.04
CA ASP A 67 -3.11 -2.13 -14.31
C ASP A 67 -2.03 -2.67 -15.27
N PRO A 68 -2.42 -3.44 -16.31
CA PRO A 68 -1.48 -3.95 -17.31
C PRO A 68 -0.67 -2.84 -18.02
N LYS A 69 -1.24 -1.64 -18.23
CA LYS A 69 -0.54 -0.53 -18.89
C LYS A 69 0.61 -0.01 -18.04
N ALA A 70 0.41 0.14 -16.71
CA ALA A 70 1.49 0.50 -15.80
C ALA A 70 2.61 -0.55 -15.84
N LEU A 71 2.23 -1.84 -15.85
CA LEU A 71 3.17 -2.95 -15.88
C LEU A 71 4.05 -2.98 -17.14
N GLU A 72 3.53 -2.62 -18.32
CA GLU A 72 4.31 -2.55 -19.57
C GLU A 72 5.57 -1.68 -19.44
N HIS A 73 5.50 -0.63 -18.61
CA HIS A 73 6.61 0.31 -18.42
C HIS A 73 7.65 -0.15 -17.40
N ILE A 74 7.26 -0.89 -16.36
CA ILE A 74 8.15 -1.20 -15.22
C ILE A 74 8.62 -2.66 -15.17
N VAL A 75 7.92 -3.58 -15.85
CA VAL A 75 8.22 -5.02 -15.79
C VAL A 75 9.37 -5.40 -16.71
N THR A 76 10.10 -6.44 -16.32
CA THR A 76 11.12 -7.14 -17.12
C THR A 76 10.85 -8.66 -17.02
N ASP A 77 11.64 -9.46 -17.75
CA ASP A 77 11.61 -10.93 -17.65
C ASP A 77 12.05 -11.50 -16.29
N LYS A 78 12.62 -10.64 -15.42
CA LYS A 78 13.08 -10.98 -14.07
C LYS A 78 12.18 -10.49 -12.96
N THR A 79 11.18 -9.68 -13.28
CA THR A 79 10.25 -9.12 -12.28
C THR A 79 9.40 -10.23 -11.67
N GLN A 80 9.40 -10.32 -10.34
CA GLN A 80 8.56 -11.25 -9.60
C GLN A 80 7.20 -10.63 -9.26
N PHE A 81 6.16 -11.46 -9.20
CA PHE A 81 4.80 -11.05 -8.91
C PHE A 81 4.28 -11.76 -7.68
N ILE A 82 3.83 -10.99 -6.69
CA ILE A 82 3.25 -11.49 -5.45
C ILE A 82 1.88 -10.86 -5.25
N GLY A 83 0.89 -11.62 -4.82
CA GLY A 83 -0.45 -11.09 -4.58
C GLY A 83 -1.42 -12.12 -4.04
N PRO A 84 -2.69 -11.74 -3.82
CA PRO A 84 -3.75 -12.65 -3.43
C PRO A 84 -4.25 -13.49 -4.62
N LYS A 85 -5.02 -14.53 -4.30
CA LYS A 85 -5.58 -15.45 -5.30
C LYS A 85 -6.45 -14.75 -6.36
N CYS A 86 -7.16 -13.67 -6.02
CA CYS A 86 -7.99 -12.94 -6.98
C CYS A 86 -7.19 -12.35 -8.15
N VAL A 87 -5.92 -12.07 -7.98
CA VAL A 87 -5.03 -11.58 -9.06
C VAL A 87 -4.61 -12.70 -10.00
N GLU A 88 -4.60 -13.97 -9.58
CA GLU A 88 -4.20 -15.11 -10.41
C GLU A 88 -5.07 -15.28 -11.66
N GLU A 89 -6.34 -14.85 -11.63
CA GLU A 89 -7.23 -14.90 -12.79
C GLU A 89 -6.78 -13.97 -13.92
N HIS A 90 -5.98 -12.94 -13.59
CA HIS A 90 -5.48 -11.93 -14.52
C HIS A 90 -4.00 -12.12 -14.87
N ARG A 91 -3.20 -12.66 -13.93
CA ARG A 91 -1.76 -12.86 -14.08
C ARG A 91 -1.27 -14.01 -13.23
N ALA A 92 -0.38 -14.84 -13.80
CA ALA A 92 0.36 -15.82 -13.00
C ALA A 92 1.25 -15.09 -11.97
N LEU A 93 1.20 -15.55 -10.72
CA LEU A 93 1.99 -15.04 -9.61
C LEU A 93 3.14 -16.00 -9.31
N ASP A 94 4.32 -15.46 -8.97
CA ASP A 94 5.44 -16.24 -8.45
C ASP A 94 5.14 -16.72 -7.03
N LYS A 95 4.35 -15.95 -6.28
CA LYS A 95 3.88 -16.30 -4.95
C LYS A 95 2.47 -15.77 -4.69
N THR A 96 1.57 -16.67 -4.37
CA THR A 96 0.23 -16.34 -3.88
C THR A 96 0.27 -16.27 -2.36
N LEU A 97 -0.28 -15.18 -1.79
CA LEU A 97 -0.44 -14.98 -0.36
C LEU A 97 -1.91 -14.69 -0.05
N ASN A 98 -2.48 -15.44 0.89
CA ASN A 98 -3.77 -15.15 1.49
C ASN A 98 -3.60 -14.45 2.84
N ASN A 99 -4.66 -13.86 3.39
CA ASN A 99 -4.60 -13.22 4.71
C ASN A 99 -4.02 -14.18 5.75
N GLY A 100 -2.95 -13.78 6.42
CA GLY A 100 -2.19 -14.55 7.41
C GLY A 100 -0.94 -15.24 6.88
N ASP A 101 -0.82 -15.40 5.55
CA ASP A 101 0.39 -15.95 4.93
C ASP A 101 1.55 -14.96 4.96
N SER A 102 2.76 -15.48 4.87
CA SER A 102 3.97 -14.67 4.74
C SER A 102 4.99 -15.32 3.82
N CYS A 103 5.89 -14.50 3.28
CA CYS A 103 7.07 -14.98 2.56
C CYS A 103 8.24 -14.02 2.79
N GLU A 104 9.43 -14.50 2.42
CA GLU A 104 10.66 -13.70 2.38
C GLU A 104 10.99 -13.34 0.94
N TRP A 105 11.31 -12.07 0.70
CA TRP A 105 11.82 -11.59 -0.58
C TRP A 105 13.07 -10.74 -0.36
N ASN A 106 14.24 -11.26 -0.75
CA ASN A 106 15.53 -10.57 -0.62
C ASN A 106 15.80 -9.99 0.79
N GLY A 107 15.43 -10.72 1.85
CA GLY A 107 15.59 -10.32 3.24
C GLY A 107 14.45 -9.45 3.78
N ILE A 108 13.47 -9.09 2.94
CA ILE A 108 12.26 -8.39 3.35
C ILE A 108 11.20 -9.44 3.69
N THR A 109 10.65 -9.41 4.89
CA THR A 109 9.49 -10.23 5.24
C THR A 109 8.22 -9.53 4.75
N ILE A 110 7.42 -10.24 3.96
CA ILE A 110 6.12 -9.79 3.42
C ILE A 110 5.04 -10.63 4.08
N LYS A 111 4.21 -10.01 4.92
CA LYS A 111 3.06 -10.66 5.57
C LYS A 111 1.76 -10.08 5.02
N ALA A 112 0.91 -10.93 4.46
CA ALA A 112 -0.45 -10.57 4.04
C ALA A 112 -1.37 -10.47 5.25
N VAL A 113 -2.13 -9.38 5.34
CA VAL A 113 -3.10 -9.11 6.40
C VAL A 113 -4.46 -8.77 5.78
N PRO A 114 -5.57 -8.86 6.54
CA PRO A 114 -6.90 -8.52 6.02
C PRO A 114 -7.00 -7.07 5.53
N ALA A 115 -7.75 -6.88 4.44
CA ALA A 115 -8.19 -5.60 3.91
C ALA A 115 -9.62 -5.77 3.41
N TYR A 116 -10.59 -5.02 3.98
CA TYR A 116 -12.00 -5.19 3.63
C TYR A 116 -12.90 -4.05 4.11
N ASN A 117 -14.15 -3.99 3.57
CA ASN A 117 -15.18 -3.07 4.02
C ASN A 117 -16.12 -3.73 5.05
N ILE A 118 -16.47 -2.96 6.08
CA ILE A 118 -17.45 -3.32 7.12
C ILE A 118 -18.77 -2.54 6.91
N ILE A 119 -18.67 -1.23 6.72
CA ILE A 119 -19.79 -0.27 6.72
C ILE A 119 -20.25 -0.01 5.30
N ASN A 120 -19.34 0.41 4.42
CA ASN A 120 -19.67 0.84 3.07
C ASN A 120 -19.92 -0.37 2.14
N LYS A 121 -21.03 -0.27 1.39
CA LYS A 121 -21.50 -1.35 0.53
C LYS A 121 -21.92 -0.81 -0.83
N LYS A 122 -21.85 -1.67 -1.83
CA LYS A 122 -22.42 -1.48 -3.15
C LYS A 122 -23.96 -1.40 -3.07
N PRO A 123 -24.63 -0.89 -4.10
CA PRO A 123 -26.10 -0.81 -4.12
C PRO A 123 -26.81 -2.17 -3.95
N ASP A 124 -26.16 -3.27 -4.28
CA ASP A 124 -26.65 -4.63 -4.11
C ASP A 124 -26.47 -5.19 -2.68
N GLY A 125 -25.89 -4.39 -1.77
CA GLY A 125 -25.64 -4.74 -0.38
C GLY A 125 -24.34 -5.51 -0.13
N GLN A 126 -23.56 -5.83 -1.17
CA GLN A 126 -22.24 -6.45 -1.01
C GLN A 126 -21.18 -5.40 -0.62
N PRO A 127 -20.17 -5.74 0.17
CA PRO A 127 -19.05 -4.84 0.44
C PRO A 127 -18.29 -4.54 -0.86
N PHE A 128 -17.66 -3.36 -0.95
CA PHE A 128 -16.77 -3.04 -2.07
C PHE A 128 -15.59 -4.02 -2.11
N HIS A 129 -14.99 -4.30 -0.96
CA HIS A 129 -13.91 -5.26 -0.76
C HIS A 129 -14.34 -6.30 0.27
N PRO A 130 -14.66 -7.55 -0.16
CA PRO A 130 -15.08 -8.62 0.77
C PRO A 130 -13.92 -9.08 1.65
N LYS A 131 -14.22 -9.44 2.92
CA LYS A 131 -13.23 -10.00 3.84
C LYS A 131 -12.62 -11.29 3.28
N GLY A 132 -11.28 -11.37 3.31
CA GLY A 132 -10.53 -12.54 2.83
C GLY A 132 -10.32 -12.59 1.32
N TYR A 133 -10.69 -11.53 0.59
CA TYR A 133 -10.54 -11.45 -0.86
C TYR A 133 -9.21 -10.81 -1.28
N GLY A 134 -8.96 -9.59 -0.85
CA GLY A 134 -7.70 -8.87 -1.05
C GLY A 134 -6.81 -8.88 0.19
N ASN A 135 -5.64 -8.29 0.08
CA ASN A 135 -4.64 -8.17 1.12
C ASN A 135 -4.26 -6.71 1.39
N GLY A 136 -4.05 -6.38 2.67
CA GLY A 136 -3.03 -5.42 3.05
C GLY A 136 -1.71 -6.14 3.28
N TYR A 137 -0.61 -5.40 3.47
CA TYR A 137 0.71 -5.98 3.69
C TYR A 137 1.47 -5.31 4.82
N VAL A 138 2.08 -6.12 5.69
CA VAL A 138 3.11 -5.70 6.63
C VAL A 138 4.45 -6.10 6.03
N LEU A 139 5.27 -5.09 5.71
CA LEU A 139 6.59 -5.24 5.10
C LEU A 139 7.66 -4.94 6.14
N THR A 140 8.49 -5.92 6.50
CA THR A 140 9.54 -5.77 7.50
C THR A 140 10.91 -5.72 6.85
N PHE A 141 11.63 -4.61 7.04
CA PHE A 141 12.96 -4.31 6.53
C PHE A 141 13.99 -4.41 7.65
N GLY A 142 14.13 -5.60 8.21
CA GLY A 142 14.97 -5.82 9.40
C GLY A 142 14.34 -5.23 10.66
N ASP A 143 14.78 -4.05 11.09
CA ASP A 143 14.27 -3.32 12.26
C ASP A 143 13.21 -2.25 11.92
N PHE A 144 12.80 -2.12 10.67
CA PHE A 144 11.85 -1.12 10.20
C PHE A 144 10.64 -1.77 9.53
N THR A 145 9.43 -1.32 9.86
CA THR A 145 8.19 -1.93 9.38
C THR A 145 7.26 -0.92 8.72
N VAL A 146 6.79 -1.27 7.52
CA VAL A 146 5.78 -0.51 6.77
C VAL A 146 4.50 -1.32 6.67
N TYR A 147 3.37 -0.72 7.04
CA TYR A 147 2.05 -1.27 6.75
C TYR A 147 1.45 -0.58 5.53
N ALA A 148 1.15 -1.33 4.48
CA ALA A 148 0.39 -0.88 3.32
C ALA A 148 -1.00 -1.53 3.38
N ALA A 149 -2.02 -0.73 3.64
CA ALA A 149 -3.33 -1.26 4.00
C ALA A 149 -4.10 -1.89 2.84
N GLY A 150 -3.81 -1.50 1.57
CA GLY A 150 -4.68 -1.80 0.44
C GLY A 150 -6.03 -1.12 0.60
N ASP A 151 -7.03 -1.56 -0.13
CA ASP A 151 -8.37 -0.99 -0.02
C ASP A 151 -9.14 -1.61 1.14
N THR A 152 -9.31 -0.82 2.17
CA THR A 152 -9.96 -1.23 3.42
C THR A 152 -10.63 -0.05 4.11
N GLU A 153 -11.61 -0.33 4.96
CA GLU A 153 -12.02 0.56 6.04
C GLU A 153 -11.15 0.36 7.28
N LEU A 154 -11.42 1.12 8.35
CA LEU A 154 -10.90 0.81 9.68
C LEU A 154 -11.44 -0.54 10.14
N ILE A 155 -10.56 -1.51 10.32
CA ILE A 155 -10.88 -2.89 10.71
C ILE A 155 -10.21 -3.26 12.03
N PRO A 156 -10.82 -4.15 12.86
CA PRO A 156 -10.28 -4.52 14.17
C PRO A 156 -8.88 -5.15 14.10
N GLU A 157 -8.55 -5.83 13.01
CA GLU A 157 -7.25 -6.49 12.83
C GLU A 157 -6.07 -5.51 12.79
N MET A 158 -6.32 -4.21 12.57
CA MET A 158 -5.27 -3.17 12.62
C MET A 158 -4.62 -3.05 14.00
N GLU A 159 -5.34 -3.38 15.07
CA GLU A 159 -4.78 -3.43 16.43
C GLU A 159 -3.71 -4.52 16.61
N GLN A 160 -3.70 -5.53 15.73
CA GLN A 160 -2.85 -6.73 15.85
C GLN A 160 -1.64 -6.70 14.90
N LEU A 161 -1.36 -5.57 14.25
CA LEU A 161 -0.25 -5.45 13.29
C LEU A 161 1.13 -5.51 13.95
N GLY A 162 1.21 -5.23 15.25
CA GLY A 162 2.46 -5.08 15.98
C GLY A 162 3.08 -3.69 15.75
N HIS A 163 4.39 -3.58 15.86
CA HIS A 163 5.09 -2.31 15.64
C HIS A 163 5.07 -1.94 14.16
N VAL A 164 4.70 -0.68 13.87
CA VAL A 164 4.69 -0.10 12.51
C VAL A 164 5.36 1.26 12.55
N ASP A 165 6.36 1.49 11.71
CA ASP A 165 7.05 2.78 11.58
C ASP A 165 6.36 3.73 10.59
N VAL A 166 5.81 3.16 9.52
CA VAL A 166 5.06 3.91 8.50
C VAL A 166 3.78 3.16 8.14
N ALA A 167 2.64 3.83 8.20
CA ALA A 167 1.37 3.30 7.71
C ALA A 167 0.92 4.03 6.45
N VAL A 168 0.72 3.28 5.36
CA VAL A 168 0.14 3.74 4.10
C VAL A 168 -1.33 3.36 4.12
N LEU A 169 -2.22 4.35 4.25
CA LEU A 169 -3.64 4.15 4.51
C LEU A 169 -4.51 4.76 3.40
N PRO A 170 -5.52 4.06 2.88
CA PRO A 170 -6.42 4.58 1.85
C PRO A 170 -7.46 5.52 2.47
N LYS A 171 -7.87 6.54 1.70
CA LYS A 171 -8.85 7.53 2.12
C LYS A 171 -9.73 7.95 0.94
N ASN A 172 -10.84 7.27 0.73
CA ASN A 172 -11.78 7.60 -0.35
C ASN A 172 -13.16 6.96 -0.13
N LEU A 173 -14.14 7.75 0.29
CA LEU A 173 -15.52 7.26 0.38
C LEU A 173 -16.15 7.13 -1.03
N PRO A 174 -16.98 6.11 -1.24
CA PRO A 174 -17.41 5.09 -0.28
C PRO A 174 -16.53 3.82 -0.28
N TYR A 175 -15.40 3.82 -0.95
CA TYR A 175 -14.61 2.61 -1.23
C TYR A 175 -13.74 2.20 -0.05
N THR A 176 -13.18 3.19 0.65
CA THR A 176 -12.22 2.98 1.73
C THR A 176 -12.58 3.85 2.96
N MET A 177 -11.62 4.42 3.65
CA MET A 177 -11.83 5.18 4.88
C MET A 177 -12.38 6.60 4.63
N SER A 178 -13.24 7.08 5.54
CA SER A 178 -13.48 8.50 5.74
C SER A 178 -12.28 9.16 6.43
N ASP A 179 -12.27 10.52 6.53
CA ASP A 179 -11.25 11.25 7.28
C ASP A 179 -11.19 10.80 8.74
N ASP A 180 -12.35 10.62 9.39
CA ASP A 180 -12.42 10.18 10.79
C ASP A 180 -11.88 8.75 10.95
N GLN A 181 -12.24 7.82 10.06
CA GLN A 181 -11.71 6.45 10.07
C GLN A 181 -10.20 6.41 9.82
N PHE A 182 -9.70 7.26 8.90
CA PHE A 182 -8.27 7.37 8.62
C PHE A 182 -7.49 7.83 9.88
N VAL A 183 -7.97 8.86 10.56
CA VAL A 183 -7.35 9.36 11.79
C VAL A 183 -7.42 8.32 12.91
N GLU A 184 -8.56 7.64 13.06
CA GLU A 184 -8.71 6.59 14.06
C GLU A 184 -7.80 5.39 13.76
N ALA A 185 -7.70 4.96 12.50
CA ALA A 185 -6.78 3.91 12.05
C ALA A 185 -5.32 4.29 12.34
N ALA A 186 -4.91 5.51 11.99
CA ALA A 186 -3.57 5.99 12.27
C ALA A 186 -3.21 5.95 13.77
N ARG A 187 -4.16 6.34 14.63
CA ARG A 187 -3.98 6.28 16.10
C ARG A 187 -3.98 4.85 16.63
N LEU A 188 -4.85 3.99 16.12
CA LEU A 188 -4.95 2.59 16.51
C LEU A 188 -3.67 1.82 16.18
N ILE A 189 -3.13 2.04 14.97
CA ILE A 189 -1.87 1.43 14.52
C ILE A 189 -0.68 2.00 15.30
N GLY A 190 -0.73 3.28 15.66
CA GLY A 190 0.32 3.95 16.43
C GLY A 190 1.61 4.19 15.65
N ALA A 191 1.55 4.19 14.31
CA ALA A 191 2.69 4.52 13.47
C ALA A 191 3.06 5.99 13.61
N PRO A 192 4.35 6.35 13.84
CA PRO A 192 4.77 7.75 13.94
C PRO A 192 4.65 8.51 12.61
N VAL A 193 4.52 7.80 11.51
CA VAL A 193 4.38 8.37 10.15
C VAL A 193 3.20 7.71 9.44
N VAL A 194 2.31 8.53 8.88
CA VAL A 194 1.20 8.05 8.05
C VAL A 194 1.25 8.70 6.68
N TYR A 195 0.90 7.92 5.67
CA TYR A 195 0.85 8.34 4.29
C TYR A 195 -0.54 8.02 3.71
N PRO A 196 -1.36 9.05 3.38
CA PRO A 196 -2.64 8.86 2.74
C PRO A 196 -2.47 8.50 1.27
N VAL A 197 -3.22 7.50 0.83
CA VAL A 197 -3.31 7.07 -0.56
C VAL A 197 -4.76 6.96 -1.00
N HIS A 198 -5.01 6.69 -2.28
CA HIS A 198 -6.34 6.41 -2.82
C HIS A 198 -7.34 7.58 -2.64
N TYR A 199 -6.88 8.83 -2.63
CA TYR A 199 -7.74 10.01 -2.45
C TYR A 199 -7.84 10.83 -3.74
N PHE A 200 -8.99 11.51 -3.94
CA PHE A 200 -9.16 12.54 -4.96
C PHE A 200 -8.89 13.93 -4.39
N GLU A 201 -9.30 14.17 -3.16
CA GLU A 201 -9.09 15.42 -2.43
C GLU A 201 -8.53 15.12 -1.04
N LEU A 202 -7.60 15.94 -0.60
CA LEU A 202 -6.95 15.82 0.71
C LEU A 202 -7.06 17.14 1.47
N ASP A 203 -7.90 17.16 2.51
CA ASP A 203 -7.89 18.25 3.50
C ASP A 203 -6.76 18.01 4.51
N LYS A 204 -5.54 18.32 4.06
CA LYS A 204 -4.34 18.08 4.86
C LYS A 204 -4.30 18.85 6.17
N GLU A 205 -4.79 20.10 6.19
CA GLU A 205 -4.81 20.93 7.39
C GLU A 205 -5.73 20.32 8.46
N ASN A 206 -6.87 19.77 8.03
CA ASN A 206 -7.79 19.08 8.92
C ASN A 206 -7.19 17.77 9.45
N LEU A 207 -6.56 16.97 8.59
CA LEU A 207 -5.93 15.72 8.99
C LEU A 207 -4.75 15.97 9.94
N GLU A 208 -3.85 16.91 9.63
CA GLU A 208 -2.73 17.29 10.50
C GLU A 208 -3.21 17.76 11.87
N ARG A 209 -4.24 18.61 11.91
CA ARG A 209 -4.84 19.07 13.16
C ARG A 209 -5.41 17.91 13.99
N GLN A 210 -6.08 16.95 13.34
CA GLN A 210 -6.66 15.80 14.03
C GLN A 210 -5.57 14.81 14.48
N LEU A 211 -4.54 14.54 13.68
CA LEU A 211 -3.44 13.65 14.04
C LEU A 211 -2.57 14.21 15.17
N GLY A 212 -2.48 15.54 15.28
CA GLY A 212 -1.69 16.23 16.29
C GLY A 212 -0.19 16.09 16.05
N ASP A 213 0.62 16.44 17.06
CA ASP A 213 2.08 16.50 16.95
C ASP A 213 2.76 15.11 17.02
N THR A 214 2.01 14.06 17.34
CA THR A 214 2.57 12.71 17.58
C THR A 214 2.64 11.85 16.32
N ILE A 215 1.83 12.15 15.31
CA ILE A 215 1.78 11.40 14.05
C ILE A 215 2.04 12.36 12.90
N LYS A 216 3.14 12.14 12.20
CA LYS A 216 3.52 12.95 11.04
C LYS A 216 2.75 12.49 9.79
N LEU A 217 1.97 13.39 9.19
CA LEU A 217 1.36 13.18 7.88
C LEU A 217 2.40 13.47 6.78
N ILE A 218 2.59 12.50 5.88
CA ILE A 218 3.35 12.68 4.64
C ILE A 218 2.36 12.61 3.48
N TYR A 219 2.44 13.53 2.53
CA TYR A 219 1.56 13.59 1.36
C TYR A 219 2.33 14.05 0.11
N GLU A 220 1.71 13.91 -1.05
CA GLU A 220 2.24 14.40 -2.35
C GLU A 220 2.22 15.93 -2.46
#